data_a1a521f51e690f46204564796194aa20
#
_entry.id   a1a521f51e690f46204564796194aa20
#
_cell.length_a   1.000
_cell.length_b   1.000
_cell.length_c   1.000
_cell.angle_alpha   90.00
_cell.angle_beta   90.00
_cell.angle_gamma   90.00
#
_symmetry.space_group_name_H-M   'P 1'
#
loop_
_entity.id
_entity.type
_entity.pdbx_description
1 polymer ?
#
loop_
_entity_poly.entity_id
_entity_poly.type
_entity_poly.pdbx_seq_one_letter_code
_entity_poly.pdbx_strand_id
1 'polypeptide(L)'
;RTTAPLLISVCALLLGGFSVTLGRSITTQKSFYLFGIFTLAWAVRNLHYYVAPPDTRLAYEWFWWLTNASLSWVMALSQIFTLRVAQLSWPRTERCLLLFAASITVLTMPVWPLLAEVMVLQHLLNMIVALMVCAMTLWSAYRVSNTEFRWLAFTLLLGTVFGVHDWLLVSGRLSPDRLYLLPFGCLFLVLVFQNFLAAQHVRALRALGVANEEQQRLLAAQRLELDHQHQLLTAIAREKAIADERKRLMRD
;
A
#
# COMPACT_ATOMS: atom_id res chain seq x y z
N ARG A 1 -6.51 26.10 13.30
CA ARG A 1 -5.83 24.89 13.84
C ARG A 1 -6.50 23.59 13.36
N THR A 2 -7.81 23.52 13.19
CA THR A 2 -8.57 22.32 12.80
C THR A 2 -8.61 22.05 11.30
N THR A 3 -8.49 23.08 10.46
CA THR A 3 -8.62 22.97 8.99
C THR A 3 -7.50 22.16 8.33
N ALA A 4 -6.25 22.32 8.77
CA ALA A 4 -5.13 21.62 8.16
C ALA A 4 -5.19 20.09 8.37
N PRO A 5 -5.40 19.56 9.59
CA PRO A 5 -5.59 18.11 9.78
C PRO A 5 -6.79 17.53 9.01
N LEU A 6 -7.88 18.29 8.88
CA LEU A 6 -9.04 17.88 8.08
C LEU A 6 -8.67 17.75 6.60
N LEU A 7 -8.05 18.78 6.02
CA LEU A 7 -7.62 18.76 4.62
C LEU A 7 -6.64 17.61 4.35
N ILE A 8 -5.68 17.39 5.24
CA ILE A 8 -4.72 16.28 5.14
C ILE A 8 -5.46 14.92 5.13
N SER A 9 -6.44 14.75 6.02
CA SER A 9 -7.23 13.51 6.09
C SER A 9 -8.07 13.29 4.83
N VAL A 10 -8.70 14.34 4.30
CA VAL A 10 -9.45 14.28 3.04
C VAL A 10 -8.54 13.92 1.87
N CYS A 11 -7.39 14.59 1.74
CA CYS A 11 -6.40 14.26 0.71
C CYS A 11 -5.91 12.81 0.82
N ALA A 12 -5.61 12.34 2.04
CA ALA A 12 -5.18 10.97 2.27
C ALA A 12 -6.26 9.96 1.84
N LEU A 13 -7.53 10.20 2.18
CA LEU A 13 -8.65 9.35 1.78
C LEU A 13 -8.87 9.33 0.27
N LEU A 14 -8.79 10.47 -0.40
CA LEU A 14 -8.92 10.56 -1.86
C LEU A 14 -7.79 9.78 -2.54
N LEU A 15 -6.55 9.95 -2.10
CA LEU A 15 -5.39 9.22 -2.64
C LEU A 15 -5.49 7.72 -2.34
N GLY A 16 -5.96 7.33 -1.15
CA GLY A 16 -6.19 5.94 -0.79
C GLY A 16 -7.29 5.30 -1.63
N GLY A 17 -8.42 5.98 -1.82
CA GLY A 17 -9.52 5.54 -2.69
C GLY A 17 -9.08 5.39 -4.14
N PHE A 18 -8.33 6.35 -4.67
CA PHE A 18 -7.73 6.26 -6.00
C PHE A 18 -6.78 5.05 -6.12
N SER A 19 -5.96 4.81 -5.11
CA SER A 19 -5.06 3.65 -5.09
C SER A 19 -5.83 2.33 -5.10
N VAL A 20 -6.93 2.22 -4.35
CA VAL A 20 -7.78 1.01 -4.38
C VAL A 20 -8.41 0.79 -5.76
N THR A 21 -8.85 1.85 -6.45
CA THR A 21 -9.39 1.73 -7.82
C THR A 21 -8.32 1.27 -8.81
N LEU A 22 -7.10 1.79 -8.71
CA LEU A 22 -5.96 1.31 -9.49
C LEU A 22 -5.64 -0.17 -9.19
N GLY A 23 -5.66 -0.56 -7.91
CA GLY A 23 -5.41 -1.94 -7.48
C GLY A 23 -6.41 -2.95 -8.05
N ARG A 24 -7.65 -2.54 -8.33
CA ARG A 24 -8.66 -3.38 -8.99
C ARG A 24 -8.35 -3.67 -10.45
N SER A 25 -7.72 -2.73 -11.15
CA SER A 25 -7.32 -2.89 -12.55
C SER A 25 -6.06 -3.74 -12.72
N ILE A 26 -5.24 -3.87 -11.65
CA ILE A 26 -3.97 -4.61 -11.66
C ILE A 26 -4.07 -5.74 -10.64
N THR A 27 -4.49 -6.91 -11.09
CA THR A 27 -4.92 -8.07 -10.28
C THR A 27 -3.89 -8.65 -9.29
N THR A 28 -2.64 -8.17 -9.27
CA THR A 28 -1.56 -8.80 -8.48
C THR A 28 -0.96 -7.94 -7.37
N GLN A 29 -1.35 -6.67 -7.23
CA GLN A 29 -0.63 -5.76 -6.34
C GLN A 29 -1.39 -5.42 -5.04
N LYS A 30 -1.22 -6.28 -4.04
CA LYS A 30 -1.75 -6.10 -2.67
C LYS A 30 -1.37 -4.76 -2.00
N SER A 31 -0.28 -4.13 -2.46
CA SER A 31 0.23 -2.85 -1.92
C SER A 31 -0.77 -1.70 -2.07
N PHE A 32 -1.57 -1.67 -3.14
CA PHE A 32 -2.60 -0.65 -3.35
C PHE A 32 -3.72 -0.73 -2.31
N TYR A 33 -4.16 -1.94 -1.98
CA TYR A 33 -5.17 -2.17 -0.94
C TYR A 33 -4.63 -1.85 0.45
N LEU A 34 -3.37 -2.24 0.74
CA LEU A 34 -2.71 -1.89 2.00
C LEU A 34 -2.62 -0.39 2.19
N PHE A 35 -2.28 0.36 1.13
CA PHE A 35 -2.26 1.82 1.18
C PHE A 35 -3.65 2.41 1.44
N GLY A 36 -4.69 1.91 0.79
CA GLY A 36 -6.07 2.36 1.04
C GLY A 36 -6.53 2.11 2.48
N ILE A 37 -6.24 0.93 3.04
CA ILE A 37 -6.55 0.62 4.45
C ILE A 37 -5.73 1.50 5.40
N PHE A 38 -4.46 1.74 5.10
CA PHE A 38 -3.59 2.64 5.86
C PHE A 38 -4.16 4.07 5.91
N THR A 39 -4.58 4.64 4.76
CA THR A 39 -5.13 6.01 4.71
C THR A 39 -6.45 6.11 5.46
N LEU A 40 -7.29 5.06 5.43
CA LEU A 40 -8.51 4.98 6.22
C LEU A 40 -8.20 4.97 7.74
N ALA A 41 -7.30 4.10 8.18
CA ALA A 41 -6.89 4.03 9.58
C ALA A 41 -6.29 5.37 10.04
N TRP A 42 -5.55 6.04 9.18
CA TRP A 42 -5.02 7.37 9.45
C TRP A 42 -6.10 8.44 9.56
N ALA A 43 -7.08 8.46 8.67
CA ALA A 43 -8.19 9.41 8.73
C ALA A 43 -8.99 9.24 10.04
N VAL A 44 -9.23 7.99 10.46
CA VAL A 44 -9.84 7.67 11.75
C VAL A 44 -8.97 8.19 12.91
N ARG A 45 -7.65 8.00 12.86
CA ARG A 45 -6.73 8.52 13.86
C ARG A 45 -6.82 10.03 14.00
N ASN A 46 -6.97 10.75 12.89
CA ASN A 46 -6.99 12.21 12.86
C ASN A 46 -8.32 12.82 13.30
N LEU A 47 -9.39 12.05 13.46
CA LEU A 47 -10.71 12.58 13.83
C LEU A 47 -10.66 13.52 15.04
N HIS A 48 -9.87 13.19 16.06
CA HIS A 48 -9.76 13.97 17.29
C HIS A 48 -9.14 15.37 17.12
N TYR A 49 -8.55 15.70 15.96
CA TYR A 49 -8.01 17.04 15.70
C TYR A 49 -9.06 18.02 15.17
N TYR A 50 -10.15 17.52 14.58
CA TYR A 50 -11.14 18.37 13.91
C TYR A 50 -12.60 18.02 14.22
N VAL A 51 -12.86 16.88 14.85
CA VAL A 51 -14.20 16.49 15.33
C VAL A 51 -14.24 16.71 16.84
N ALA A 52 -15.24 17.47 17.32
CA ALA A 52 -15.46 17.58 18.74
C ALA A 52 -15.88 16.22 19.33
N PRO A 53 -15.30 15.83 20.46
CA PRO A 53 -15.71 14.58 21.11
C PRO A 53 -17.20 14.66 21.51
N PRO A 54 -17.93 13.55 21.45
CA PRO A 54 -19.35 13.51 21.83
C PRO A 54 -19.56 13.84 23.31
N ASP A 55 -20.72 14.45 23.64
CA ASP A 55 -21.07 14.89 25.00
C ASP A 55 -21.43 13.73 25.94
N THR A 56 -21.93 12.60 25.40
CA THR A 56 -22.29 11.46 26.25
C THR A 56 -21.05 10.65 26.62
N ARG A 57 -20.94 10.25 27.89
CA ARG A 57 -19.79 9.50 28.41
C ARG A 57 -19.45 8.27 27.55
N LEU A 58 -20.46 7.47 27.21
CA LEU A 58 -20.27 6.26 26.41
C LEU A 58 -19.71 6.57 25.02
N ALA A 59 -20.29 7.54 24.31
CA ALA A 59 -19.81 7.92 22.98
C ALA A 59 -18.43 8.58 23.03
N TYR A 60 -18.13 9.34 24.10
CA TYR A 60 -16.80 9.91 24.36
C TYR A 60 -15.74 8.82 24.51
N GLU A 61 -16.00 7.80 25.33
CA GLU A 61 -15.09 6.67 25.56
C GLU A 61 -14.83 5.89 24.26
N TRP A 62 -15.88 5.61 23.46
CA TRP A 62 -15.76 4.94 22.16
C TRP A 62 -15.02 5.77 21.12
N PHE A 63 -15.23 7.08 21.10
CA PHE A 63 -14.52 8.01 20.20
C PHE A 63 -13.01 7.99 20.48
N TRP A 64 -12.61 8.10 21.73
CA TRP A 64 -11.20 8.08 22.11
C TRP A 64 -10.59 6.69 21.91
N TRP A 65 -11.32 5.63 22.19
CA TRP A 65 -10.86 4.29 21.88
C TRP A 65 -10.58 4.12 20.39
N LEU A 66 -11.53 4.47 19.53
CA LEU A 66 -11.40 4.33 18.08
C LEU A 66 -10.18 5.10 17.54
N THR A 67 -10.02 6.36 17.95
CA THR A 67 -8.92 7.20 17.50
C THR A 67 -7.56 6.72 18.02
N ASN A 68 -7.47 6.20 19.23
CA ASN A 68 -6.21 5.71 19.80
C ASN A 68 -5.84 4.31 19.29
N ALA A 69 -6.80 3.40 19.17
CA ALA A 69 -6.56 2.07 18.62
C ALA A 69 -6.09 2.15 17.16
N SER A 70 -6.66 3.06 16.38
CA SER A 70 -6.27 3.27 14.97
C SER A 70 -4.79 3.66 14.81
N LEU A 71 -4.14 4.30 15.79
CA LEU A 71 -2.71 4.59 15.77
C LEU A 71 -1.85 3.32 15.68
N SER A 72 -2.19 2.29 16.43
CA SER A 72 -1.48 1.00 16.39
C SER A 72 -1.62 0.32 15.02
N TRP A 73 -2.80 0.43 14.40
CA TRP A 73 -3.02 -0.07 13.04
C TRP A 73 -2.24 0.73 11.99
N VAL A 74 -2.20 2.05 12.12
CA VAL A 74 -1.38 2.92 11.26
C VAL A 74 0.07 2.48 11.26
N MET A 75 0.65 2.24 12.44
CA MET A 75 2.05 1.78 12.56
C MET A 75 2.26 0.39 11.96
N ALA A 76 1.38 -0.56 12.25
CA ALA A 76 1.48 -1.91 11.68
C ALA A 76 1.38 -1.89 10.15
N LEU A 77 0.38 -1.19 9.60
CA LEU A 77 0.14 -1.10 8.16
C LEU A 77 1.27 -0.36 7.42
N SER A 78 1.78 0.75 7.99
CA SER A 78 2.91 1.48 7.39
C SER A 78 4.15 0.61 7.29
N GLN A 79 4.45 -0.18 8.32
CA GLN A 79 5.61 -1.09 8.31
C GLN A 79 5.42 -2.24 7.32
N ILE A 80 4.25 -2.88 7.30
CA ILE A 80 3.96 -3.95 6.33
C ILE A 80 4.08 -3.40 4.91
N PHE A 81 3.54 -2.21 4.64
CA PHE A 81 3.68 -1.57 3.34
C PHE A 81 5.15 -1.30 2.99
N THR A 82 5.91 -0.76 3.94
CA THR A 82 7.35 -0.49 3.78
C THR A 82 8.14 -1.74 3.43
N LEU A 83 7.87 -2.86 4.10
CA LEU A 83 8.48 -4.15 3.78
C LEU A 83 8.12 -4.63 2.36
N ARG A 84 6.85 -4.44 1.93
CA ARG A 84 6.43 -4.78 0.56
C ARG A 84 7.13 -3.92 -0.50
N VAL A 85 7.30 -2.63 -0.23
CA VAL A 85 8.07 -1.71 -1.08
C VAL A 85 9.51 -2.16 -1.22
N ALA A 86 10.12 -2.57 -0.13
CA ALA A 86 11.49 -3.08 -0.10
C ALA A 86 11.65 -4.49 -0.70
N GLN A 87 10.54 -5.13 -1.11
CA GLN A 87 10.50 -6.55 -1.51
C GLN A 87 11.04 -7.50 -0.42
N LEU A 88 10.97 -7.07 0.84
CA LEU A 88 11.33 -7.86 2.01
C LEU A 88 10.10 -8.57 2.55
N SER A 89 10.27 -9.82 2.96
CA SER A 89 9.23 -10.60 3.63
C SER A 89 9.72 -11.01 5.01
N TRP A 90 9.13 -10.38 6.04
CA TRP A 90 9.40 -10.69 7.44
C TRP A 90 8.12 -11.17 8.14
N PRO A 91 7.65 -12.38 7.84
CA PRO A 91 6.33 -12.84 8.25
C PRO A 91 6.15 -12.90 9.78
N ARG A 92 7.23 -13.10 10.54
CA ARG A 92 7.18 -13.05 12.00
C ARG A 92 6.92 -11.62 12.50
N THR A 93 7.65 -10.65 11.98
CA THR A 93 7.48 -9.23 12.34
C THR A 93 6.10 -8.73 11.94
N GLU A 94 5.63 -9.05 10.73
CA GLU A 94 4.29 -8.70 10.26
C GLU A 94 3.20 -9.25 11.19
N ARG A 95 3.31 -10.54 11.57
CA ARG A 95 2.36 -11.16 12.52
C ARG A 95 2.43 -10.51 13.90
N CYS A 96 3.62 -10.24 14.43
CA CYS A 96 3.78 -9.58 15.71
C CYS A 96 3.14 -8.19 15.73
N LEU A 97 3.32 -7.40 14.66
CA LEU A 97 2.72 -6.07 14.55
C LEU A 97 1.19 -6.12 14.45
N LEU A 98 0.65 -7.06 13.67
CA LEU A 98 -0.80 -7.24 13.56
C LEU A 98 -1.41 -7.74 14.88
N LEU A 99 -0.75 -8.69 15.56
CA LEU A 99 -1.16 -9.16 16.88
C LEU A 99 -1.08 -8.05 17.92
N PHE A 100 -0.04 -7.23 17.89
CA PHE A 100 0.09 -6.07 18.75
C PHE A 100 -1.07 -5.09 18.54
N ALA A 101 -1.35 -4.69 17.28
CA ALA A 101 -2.44 -3.78 16.98
C ALA A 101 -3.81 -4.36 17.39
N ALA A 102 -4.06 -5.65 17.12
CA ALA A 102 -5.27 -6.33 17.52
C ALA A 102 -5.40 -6.42 19.06
N SER A 103 -4.33 -6.78 19.76
CA SER A 103 -4.31 -6.86 21.23
C SER A 103 -4.59 -5.51 21.88
N ILE A 104 -3.96 -4.42 21.39
CA ILE A 104 -4.24 -3.06 21.85
C ILE A 104 -5.71 -2.72 21.61
N THR A 105 -6.24 -3.02 20.42
CA THR A 105 -7.64 -2.73 20.10
C THR A 105 -8.61 -3.42 21.06
N VAL A 106 -8.36 -4.69 21.39
CA VAL A 106 -9.24 -5.46 22.28
C VAL A 106 -9.06 -5.05 23.75
N LEU A 107 -7.82 -4.92 24.22
CA LEU A 107 -7.52 -4.62 25.62
C LEU A 107 -7.91 -3.20 26.04
N THR A 108 -7.97 -2.25 25.08
CA THR A 108 -8.37 -0.87 25.35
C THR A 108 -9.84 -0.58 25.07
N MET A 109 -10.64 -1.61 24.75
CA MET A 109 -12.08 -1.43 24.55
C MET A 109 -12.77 -0.81 25.78
N PRO A 110 -13.69 0.14 25.59
CA PRO A 110 -14.37 0.83 26.70
C PRO A 110 -15.41 -0.04 27.43
N VAL A 111 -15.33 -1.34 27.28
CA VAL A 111 -16.06 -2.33 28.09
C VAL A 111 -15.33 -2.67 29.39
N TRP A 112 -14.05 -2.26 29.51
CA TRP A 112 -13.20 -2.49 30.67
C TRP A 112 -13.06 -1.20 31.51
N PRO A 113 -13.15 -1.26 32.83
CA PRO A 113 -13.11 -0.05 33.69
C PRO A 113 -11.71 0.66 33.75
N LEU A 114 -10.71 0.16 33.03
CA LEU A 114 -9.30 0.59 33.14
C LEU A 114 -8.87 1.68 32.14
N LEU A 115 -9.80 2.35 31.45
CA LEU A 115 -9.49 3.11 30.23
C LEU A 115 -8.49 4.26 30.42
N ALA A 116 -8.57 5.04 31.49
CA ALA A 116 -7.74 6.23 31.68
C ALA A 116 -6.25 5.88 31.92
N GLU A 117 -5.96 4.89 32.73
CA GLU A 117 -4.60 4.44 33.04
C GLU A 117 -3.97 3.67 31.87
N VAL A 118 -4.77 2.88 31.16
CA VAL A 118 -4.33 2.09 30.00
C VAL A 118 -3.95 2.98 28.82
N MET A 119 -4.57 4.15 28.64
CA MET A 119 -4.23 5.09 27.54
C MET A 119 -2.78 5.57 27.61
N VAL A 120 -2.27 5.91 28.79
CA VAL A 120 -0.88 6.37 28.96
C VAL A 120 0.09 5.25 28.58
N LEU A 121 -0.18 4.02 29.07
CA LEU A 121 0.61 2.84 28.74
C LEU A 121 0.54 2.50 27.25
N GLN A 122 -0.65 2.61 26.64
CA GLN A 122 -0.83 2.39 25.20
C GLN A 122 0.04 3.34 24.38
N HIS A 123 0.06 4.64 24.71
CA HIS A 123 0.89 5.61 23.99
C HIS A 123 2.38 5.31 24.13
N LEU A 124 2.82 4.90 25.32
CA LEU A 124 4.20 4.49 25.57
C LEU A 124 4.57 3.25 24.74
N LEU A 125 3.71 2.23 24.72
CA LEU A 125 3.93 1.02 23.94
C LEU A 125 3.95 1.32 22.43
N ASN A 126 3.05 2.14 21.96
CA ASN A 126 3.03 2.61 20.57
C ASN A 126 4.33 3.35 20.21
N MET A 127 4.85 4.19 21.09
CA MET A 127 6.12 4.90 20.87
C MET A 127 7.30 3.93 20.80
N ILE A 128 7.37 2.94 21.70
CA ILE A 128 8.42 1.91 21.67
C ILE A 128 8.36 1.13 20.36
N VAL A 129 7.18 0.70 19.93
CA VAL A 129 6.99 0.01 18.66
C VAL A 129 7.36 0.88 17.48
N ALA A 130 7.00 2.17 17.48
CA ALA A 130 7.36 3.12 16.43
C ALA A 130 8.88 3.29 16.31
N LEU A 131 9.60 3.42 17.43
CA LEU A 131 11.06 3.50 17.47
C LEU A 131 11.71 2.19 16.94
N MET A 132 11.18 1.04 17.35
CA MET A 132 11.66 -0.25 16.87
C MET A 132 11.44 -0.40 15.35
N VAL A 133 10.26 -0.07 14.86
CA VAL A 133 9.91 -0.08 13.43
C VAL A 133 10.81 0.87 12.64
N CYS A 134 11.04 2.07 13.16
CA CYS A 134 11.93 3.06 12.55
C CYS A 134 13.38 2.52 12.47
N ALA A 135 13.91 1.98 13.55
CA ALA A 135 15.25 1.39 13.59
C ALA A 135 15.41 0.23 12.59
N MET A 136 14.42 -0.67 12.52
CA MET A 136 14.41 -1.79 11.59
C MET A 136 14.37 -1.30 10.13
N THR A 137 13.59 -0.27 9.84
CA THR A 137 13.48 0.31 8.50
C THR A 137 14.76 1.02 8.08
N LEU A 138 15.37 1.81 8.96
CA LEU A 138 16.66 2.47 8.72
C LEU A 138 17.78 1.44 8.50
N TRP A 139 17.83 0.39 9.30
CA TRP A 139 18.76 -0.71 9.12
C TRP A 139 18.61 -1.39 7.76
N SER A 140 17.37 -1.64 7.37
CA SER A 140 17.05 -2.23 6.06
C SER A 140 17.42 -1.28 4.91
N ALA A 141 17.14 0.02 5.05
CA ALA A 141 17.47 1.04 4.06
C ALA A 141 18.98 1.23 3.87
N TYR A 142 19.76 1.01 4.92
CA TYR A 142 21.23 0.99 4.82
C TYR A 142 21.72 -0.19 3.97
N ARG A 143 21.09 -1.36 4.10
CA ARG A 143 21.46 -2.58 3.37
C ARG A 143 20.96 -2.64 1.93
N VAL A 144 19.77 -2.08 1.68
CA VAL A 144 19.14 -2.10 0.36
C VAL A 144 19.48 -0.82 -0.39
N SER A 145 20.22 -0.94 -1.51
CA SER A 145 20.60 0.21 -2.35
C SER A 145 19.43 0.70 -3.23
N ASN A 146 18.28 1.01 -2.61
CA ASN A 146 17.10 1.51 -3.31
C ASN A 146 16.74 2.92 -2.82
N THR A 147 16.78 3.89 -3.71
CA THR A 147 16.51 5.31 -3.41
C THR A 147 15.07 5.52 -2.93
N GLU A 148 14.09 4.83 -3.55
CA GLU A 148 12.67 4.92 -3.16
C GLU A 148 12.48 4.45 -1.71
N PHE A 149 13.16 3.36 -1.34
CA PHE A 149 13.10 2.84 0.03
C PHE A 149 13.78 3.75 1.05
N ARG A 150 14.86 4.45 0.67
CA ARG A 150 15.51 5.46 1.54
C ARG A 150 14.59 6.64 1.81
N TRP A 151 13.86 7.13 0.82
CA TRP A 151 12.85 8.19 1.02
C TRP A 151 11.75 7.74 1.97
N LEU A 152 11.31 6.50 1.85
CA LEU A 152 10.30 5.92 2.74
C LEU A 152 10.83 5.82 4.18
N ALA A 153 12.07 5.34 4.38
CA ALA A 153 12.72 5.30 5.68
C ALA A 153 12.87 6.70 6.31
N PHE A 154 13.23 7.68 5.50
CA PHE A 154 13.32 9.07 5.95
C PHE A 154 11.96 9.62 6.41
N THR A 155 10.89 9.37 5.66
CA THR A 155 9.54 9.84 6.06
C THR A 155 9.02 9.14 7.30
N LEU A 156 9.33 7.85 7.51
CA LEU A 156 9.02 7.14 8.75
C LEU A 156 9.80 7.70 9.94
N LEU A 157 11.07 8.02 9.77
CA LEU A 157 11.88 8.71 10.78
C LEU A 157 11.25 10.07 11.15
N LEU A 158 10.91 10.87 10.16
CA LEU A 158 10.26 12.17 10.36
C LEU A 158 8.92 12.02 11.10
N GLY A 159 8.09 11.06 10.69
CA GLY A 159 6.83 10.73 11.38
C GLY A 159 7.04 10.29 12.83
N THR A 160 8.10 9.53 13.11
CA THR A 160 8.46 9.11 14.47
C THR A 160 8.89 10.31 15.32
N VAL A 161 9.70 11.22 14.78
CA VAL A 161 10.11 12.47 15.47
C VAL A 161 8.89 13.34 15.78
N PHE A 162 7.95 13.49 14.84
CA PHE A 162 6.71 14.23 15.06
C PHE A 162 5.82 13.53 16.10
N GLY A 163 5.76 12.21 16.10
CA GLY A 163 5.05 11.43 17.12
C GLY A 163 5.61 11.64 18.52
N VAL A 164 6.96 11.65 18.67
CA VAL A 164 7.63 11.96 19.94
C VAL A 164 7.33 13.39 20.39
N HIS A 165 7.37 14.36 19.46
CA HIS A 165 7.00 15.75 19.75
C HIS A 165 5.56 15.84 20.29
N ASP A 166 4.61 15.22 19.62
CA ASP A 166 3.20 15.27 20.01
C ASP A 166 2.95 14.53 21.33
N TRP A 167 3.68 13.44 21.60
CA TRP A 167 3.65 12.77 22.89
C TRP A 167 4.17 13.67 24.03
N LEU A 168 5.27 14.40 23.81
CA LEU A 168 5.80 15.37 24.76
C LEU A 168 4.80 16.50 25.04
N LEU A 169 4.04 16.90 24.03
CA LEU A 169 3.02 17.91 24.14
C LEU A 169 1.81 17.42 24.96
N VAL A 170 1.32 16.21 24.68
CA VAL A 170 0.21 15.58 25.44
C VAL A 170 0.63 15.27 26.88
N SER A 171 1.89 14.91 27.13
CA SER A 171 2.41 14.65 28.47
C SER A 171 2.68 15.93 29.29
N GLY A 172 2.37 17.13 28.77
CA GLY A 172 2.55 18.41 29.45
C GLY A 172 4.01 18.87 29.56
N ARG A 173 4.95 18.20 28.88
CA ARG A 173 6.38 18.58 28.89
C ARG A 173 6.69 19.72 27.92
N LEU A 174 5.80 19.99 26.97
CA LEU A 174 5.85 21.13 26.06
C LEU A 174 4.64 22.05 26.29
N SER A 175 4.77 23.31 25.92
CA SER A 175 3.66 24.27 26.02
C SER A 175 2.45 23.82 25.20
N PRO A 176 1.21 23.87 25.75
CA PRO A 176 -0.01 23.40 25.06
C PRO A 176 -0.38 24.29 23.84
N ASP A 177 0.24 25.45 23.69
CA ASP A 177 0.01 26.37 22.57
C ASP A 177 0.72 25.90 21.28
N ARG A 178 1.58 24.90 21.36
CA ARG A 178 2.28 24.39 20.19
C ARG A 178 1.36 23.61 19.28
N LEU A 179 1.77 23.52 18.02
CA LEU A 179 1.04 22.80 17.00
C LEU A 179 1.34 21.29 17.08
N TYR A 180 0.34 20.46 16.87
CA TYR A 180 0.53 19.03 16.64
C TYR A 180 1.18 18.81 15.29
N LEU A 181 2.29 18.06 15.25
CA LEU A 181 3.09 17.84 14.04
C LEU A 181 2.76 16.53 13.35
N LEU A 182 2.24 15.55 14.07
CA LEU A 182 1.98 14.21 13.55
C LEU A 182 1.07 14.20 12.29
N PRO A 183 0.00 15.01 12.18
CA PRO A 183 -0.78 15.11 10.96
C PRO A 183 0.04 15.46 9.71
N PHE A 184 1.01 16.37 9.85
CA PHE A 184 1.89 16.79 8.76
C PHE A 184 2.90 15.71 8.37
N GLY A 185 3.40 14.95 9.36
CA GLY A 185 4.27 13.80 9.10
C GLY A 185 3.60 12.76 8.20
N CYS A 186 2.32 12.53 8.40
CA CYS A 186 1.55 11.64 7.52
C CYS A 186 1.43 12.16 6.10
N LEU A 187 1.27 13.45 5.90
CA LEU A 187 1.18 14.00 4.53
C LEU A 187 2.41 13.60 3.71
N PHE A 188 3.62 13.74 4.29
CA PHE A 188 4.85 13.29 3.64
C PHE A 188 4.84 11.79 3.36
N LEU A 189 4.41 10.99 4.32
CA LEU A 189 4.33 9.54 4.17
C LEU A 189 3.35 9.14 3.04
N VAL A 190 2.16 9.75 3.01
CA VAL A 190 1.14 9.52 1.97
C VAL A 190 1.67 9.93 0.60
N LEU A 191 2.33 11.07 0.46
CA LEU A 191 2.89 11.53 -0.80
C LEU A 191 4.00 10.61 -1.31
N VAL A 192 4.89 10.14 -0.43
CA VAL A 192 5.95 9.20 -0.81
C VAL A 192 5.36 7.85 -1.20
N PHE A 193 4.37 7.35 -0.45
CA PHE A 193 3.66 6.10 -0.79
C PHE A 193 2.95 6.20 -2.13
N GLN A 194 2.24 7.31 -2.36
CA GLN A 194 1.53 7.54 -3.62
C GLN A 194 2.50 7.61 -4.81
N ASN A 195 3.62 8.31 -4.65
CA ASN A 195 4.65 8.40 -5.70
C ASN A 195 5.24 7.01 -6.01
N PHE A 196 5.51 6.21 -4.98
CA PHE A 196 5.97 4.83 -5.17
C PHE A 196 4.94 3.99 -5.92
N LEU A 197 3.65 4.03 -5.53
CA LEU A 197 2.59 3.29 -6.20
C LEU A 197 2.40 3.73 -7.65
N ALA A 198 2.49 5.03 -7.93
CA ALA A 198 2.43 5.58 -9.29
C ALA A 198 3.61 5.07 -10.14
N ALA A 199 4.83 5.11 -9.61
CA ALA A 199 6.01 4.58 -10.29
C ALA A 199 5.90 3.07 -10.56
N GLN A 200 5.35 2.31 -9.61
CA GLN A 200 5.09 0.87 -9.77
C GLN A 200 4.05 0.61 -10.87
N HIS A 201 2.98 1.41 -10.91
CA HIS A 201 1.95 1.32 -11.94
C HIS A 201 2.52 1.57 -13.35
N VAL A 202 3.31 2.63 -13.51
CA VAL A 202 3.97 2.97 -14.78
C VAL A 202 4.91 1.84 -15.23
N ARG A 203 5.68 1.26 -14.31
CA ARG A 203 6.53 0.09 -14.61
C ARG A 203 5.73 -1.12 -15.09
N ALA A 204 4.60 -1.42 -14.45
CA ALA A 204 3.72 -2.51 -14.83
C ALA A 204 3.11 -2.30 -16.23
N LEU A 205 2.67 -1.07 -16.54
CA LEU A 205 2.15 -0.73 -17.87
C LEU A 205 3.21 -0.87 -18.96
N ARG A 206 4.45 -0.43 -18.71
CA ARG A 206 5.56 -0.60 -19.67
C ARG A 206 5.88 -2.08 -19.91
N ALA A 207 5.90 -2.90 -18.85
CA ALA A 207 6.14 -4.33 -18.98
C ALA A 207 5.03 -5.03 -19.80
N LEU A 208 3.77 -4.62 -19.60
CA LEU A 208 2.63 -5.08 -20.40
C LEU A 208 2.76 -4.68 -21.87
N GLY A 209 3.18 -3.45 -22.16
CA GLY A 209 3.42 -2.97 -23.51
C GLY A 209 4.46 -3.82 -24.24
N VAL A 210 5.61 -4.07 -23.61
CA VAL A 210 6.67 -4.92 -24.18
C VAL A 210 6.19 -6.34 -24.42
N ALA A 211 5.48 -6.95 -23.45
CA ALA A 211 4.94 -8.31 -23.61
C ALA A 211 3.91 -8.41 -24.74
N ASN A 212 3.07 -7.38 -24.91
CA ASN A 212 2.09 -7.32 -26.00
C ASN A 212 2.77 -7.21 -27.37
N GLU A 213 3.81 -6.37 -27.50
CA GLU A 213 4.59 -6.27 -28.73
C GLU A 213 5.26 -7.60 -29.12
N GLU A 214 5.82 -8.29 -28.13
CA GLU A 214 6.43 -9.59 -28.37
C GLU A 214 5.40 -10.65 -28.79
N GLN A 215 4.24 -10.66 -28.14
CA GLN A 215 3.12 -11.53 -28.53
C GLN A 215 2.64 -11.25 -29.95
N GLN A 216 2.54 -9.98 -30.35
CA GLN A 216 2.17 -9.61 -31.71
C GLN A 216 3.21 -10.08 -32.73
N ARG A 217 4.51 -9.98 -32.44
CA ARG A 217 5.59 -10.50 -33.29
C ARG A 217 5.50 -12.02 -33.47
N LEU A 218 5.26 -12.76 -32.39
CA LEU A 218 5.09 -14.21 -32.44
C LEU A 218 3.87 -14.61 -33.27
N LEU A 219 2.74 -13.91 -33.09
CA LEU A 219 1.54 -14.16 -33.89
C LEU A 219 1.76 -13.85 -35.38
N ALA A 220 2.50 -12.79 -35.72
CA ALA A 220 2.85 -12.49 -37.09
C ALA A 220 3.75 -13.57 -37.71
N ALA A 221 4.73 -14.06 -36.99
CA ALA A 221 5.59 -15.15 -37.45
C ALA A 221 4.81 -16.45 -37.65
N GLN A 222 3.89 -16.80 -36.74
CA GLN A 222 3.01 -17.97 -36.90
C GLN A 222 2.09 -17.86 -38.13
N ARG A 223 1.55 -16.66 -38.40
CA ARG A 223 0.74 -16.45 -39.61
C ARG A 223 1.54 -16.68 -40.90
N LEU A 224 2.75 -16.14 -40.98
CA LEU A 224 3.62 -16.35 -42.12
C LEU A 224 3.94 -17.83 -42.35
N GLU A 225 4.21 -18.56 -41.27
CA GLU A 225 4.45 -20.01 -41.35
C GLU A 225 3.22 -20.78 -41.83
N LEU A 226 2.03 -20.45 -41.31
CA LEU A 226 0.77 -21.05 -41.77
C LEU A 226 0.47 -20.74 -43.23
N ASP A 227 0.71 -19.54 -43.69
CA ASP A 227 0.53 -19.15 -45.08
C ASP A 227 1.49 -19.92 -45.99
N HIS A 228 2.74 -20.11 -45.59
CA HIS A 228 3.70 -20.90 -46.32
C HIS A 228 3.27 -22.39 -46.40
N GLN A 229 2.83 -23.00 -45.31
CA GLN A 229 2.30 -24.34 -45.28
C GLN A 229 1.06 -24.51 -46.17
N HIS A 230 0.16 -23.52 -46.15
CA HIS A 230 -1.03 -23.53 -47.01
C HIS A 230 -0.67 -23.46 -48.51
N GLN A 231 0.32 -22.63 -48.87
CA GLN A 231 0.82 -22.56 -50.25
C GLN A 231 1.42 -23.89 -50.72
N LEU A 232 2.23 -24.54 -49.86
CA LEU A 232 2.81 -25.86 -50.16
C LEU A 232 1.73 -26.92 -50.35
N LEU A 233 0.73 -26.98 -49.46
CA LEU A 233 -0.39 -27.93 -49.59
C LEU A 233 -1.19 -27.69 -50.86
N THR A 234 -1.41 -26.44 -51.24
CA THR A 234 -2.12 -26.07 -52.46
C THR A 234 -1.33 -26.47 -53.70
N ALA A 235 -0.02 -26.30 -53.71
CA ALA A 235 0.86 -26.75 -54.80
C ALA A 235 0.84 -28.27 -54.96
N ILE A 236 0.96 -29.03 -53.87
CA ILE A 236 0.89 -30.51 -53.87
C ILE A 236 -0.49 -31.00 -54.38
N ALA A 237 -1.58 -30.37 -53.95
CA ALA A 237 -2.93 -30.72 -54.43
C ALA A 237 -3.08 -30.48 -55.92
N ARG A 238 -2.51 -29.39 -56.48
CA ARG A 238 -2.48 -29.08 -57.90
C ARG A 238 -1.70 -30.14 -58.69
N GLU A 239 -0.50 -30.50 -58.25
CA GLU A 239 0.30 -31.52 -58.92
C GLU A 239 -0.43 -32.87 -58.96
N LYS A 240 -1.04 -33.25 -57.83
CA LYS A 240 -1.83 -34.48 -57.77
C LYS A 240 -3.02 -34.47 -58.73
N ALA A 241 -3.76 -33.38 -58.82
CA ALA A 241 -4.90 -33.23 -59.75
C ALA A 241 -4.44 -33.35 -61.21
N ILE A 242 -3.30 -32.75 -61.58
CA ILE A 242 -2.72 -32.86 -62.91
C ILE A 242 -2.30 -34.32 -63.23
N ALA A 243 -1.68 -34.97 -62.27
CA ALA A 243 -1.25 -36.39 -62.40
C ALA A 243 -2.45 -37.35 -62.59
N ASP A 244 -3.51 -37.13 -61.83
CA ASP A 244 -4.74 -37.93 -61.92
C ASP A 244 -5.48 -37.70 -63.27
N GLU A 245 -5.52 -36.49 -63.77
CA GLU A 245 -6.09 -36.15 -65.09
C GLU A 245 -5.26 -36.80 -66.23
N ARG A 246 -3.93 -36.74 -66.15
CA ARG A 246 -3.05 -37.42 -67.08
C ARG A 246 -3.29 -38.94 -67.11
N LYS A 247 -3.47 -39.60 -65.96
CA LYS A 247 -3.79 -41.02 -65.88
C LYS A 247 -5.16 -41.34 -66.46
N ARG A 248 -6.13 -40.50 -66.39
CA ARG A 248 -7.45 -40.61 -66.94
C ARG A 248 -7.38 -40.59 -68.49
N LEU A 249 -6.70 -39.54 -69.02
CA LEU A 249 -6.51 -39.36 -70.45
C LEU A 249 -5.70 -40.52 -71.12
N MET A 250 -4.90 -41.31 -70.42
CA MET A 250 -4.17 -42.42 -70.94
C MET A 250 -4.95 -43.73 -70.84
N ARG A 251 -6.13 -43.78 -70.23
CA ARG A 251 -7.00 -44.97 -70.14
C ARG A 251 -8.12 -45.01 -71.18
N ASP A 252 -8.44 -43.79 -71.69
CA ASP A 252 -9.38 -43.63 -72.84
C ASP A 252 -8.61 -43.76 -74.18
#